data_3764cee855c49860b350bda718da7353
#
_entry.id   3764cee855c49860b350bda718da7353
#
_cell.length_a   1.000
_cell.length_b   1.000
_cell.length_c   1.000
_cell.angle_alpha   90.00
_cell.angle_beta   90.00
_cell.angle_gamma   90.00
#
_symmetry.space_group_name_H-M   'P 1'
#
loop_
_entity.id
_entity.type
_entity.pdbx_description
1 polymer ?
#
loop_
_entity_poly.entity_id
_entity_poly.type
_entity_poly.pdbx_seq_one_letter_code
_entity_poly.pdbx_strand_id
1 'polypeptide(L)'
;MLRGVPRPVLAAGAAVGALLLAAPPAYPDDVRSGQRQVIETLELQQAWRVTKGAGTTVAVLDSGVDPGHRDLTGSVRTGKDFTAGANPPGVPPRRLHGTYMASLIAGHGHGPAGKRGIIGVAPEADVLSVRVILEDEEPGFREFNTAERFEDVVARGIRYAVDEGVDVINLSISKELATAKERAAVRYAISKGVVLVAAAGNEGDRKLARDYAPYSYPAAFPGVVAVGATDRRLRRAAFSNWNPSVQVAAPGVDIMGAGPGDEYWVGRGTSQATALVSGVVALIKARHPRMSPPLVAQALTAGALDRPPGGYDTSTGFGVVSAARALAAADRLAGHTAVATGAAVQDPARPLAGGRAGPVKVVVRDDRRVAVSAAIATAAGAGALASLGVIFTLVRRVRRAHSPHDA
;
A
#
# COMPACT_ATOMS: atom_id res chain seq x y z
N MET A 1 -13.34 -43.39 -13.03
CA MET A 1 -14.11 -42.14 -13.28
C MET A 1 -14.30 -41.42 -11.93
N LEU A 2 -13.37 -40.56 -11.58
CA LEU A 2 -13.43 -39.72 -10.37
C LEU A 2 -13.90 -38.32 -10.81
N ARG A 3 -15.13 -37.96 -10.41
CA ARG A 3 -15.72 -36.65 -10.67
C ARG A 3 -14.98 -35.61 -9.81
N GLY A 4 -14.40 -34.61 -10.46
CA GLY A 4 -13.75 -33.49 -9.81
C GLY A 4 -14.76 -32.64 -9.05
N VAL A 5 -14.44 -32.36 -7.79
CA VAL A 5 -15.13 -31.37 -6.94
C VAL A 5 -14.77 -29.98 -7.46
N PRO A 6 -15.72 -29.10 -7.75
CA PRO A 6 -15.40 -27.74 -8.15
C PRO A 6 -14.77 -27.00 -6.96
N ARG A 7 -13.55 -26.48 -7.16
CA ARG A 7 -12.91 -25.57 -6.24
C ARG A 7 -13.68 -24.24 -6.25
N PRO A 8 -14.04 -23.69 -5.09
CA PRO A 8 -14.60 -22.35 -5.06
C PRO A 8 -13.52 -21.35 -5.53
N VAL A 9 -13.80 -20.66 -6.61
CA VAL A 9 -13.04 -19.48 -7.05
C VAL A 9 -13.39 -18.37 -6.07
N LEU A 10 -12.55 -18.17 -5.07
CA LEU A 10 -12.61 -16.99 -4.20
C LEU A 10 -12.08 -15.81 -5.02
N ALA A 11 -12.98 -15.05 -5.62
CA ALA A 11 -12.70 -13.78 -6.25
C ALA A 11 -12.21 -12.80 -5.17
N ALA A 12 -10.91 -12.50 -5.20
CA ALA A 12 -10.31 -11.45 -4.38
C ALA A 12 -10.67 -10.10 -4.99
N GLY A 13 -11.80 -9.54 -4.59
CA GLY A 13 -12.19 -8.18 -4.94
C GLY A 13 -11.14 -7.19 -4.42
N ALA A 14 -10.60 -6.35 -5.31
CA ALA A 14 -9.83 -5.18 -4.91
C ALA A 14 -10.81 -4.18 -4.31
N ALA A 15 -10.95 -4.16 -2.98
CA ALA A 15 -11.73 -3.13 -2.31
C ALA A 15 -10.93 -1.82 -2.36
N VAL A 16 -11.19 -0.98 -3.37
CA VAL A 16 -10.77 0.42 -3.39
C VAL A 16 -11.76 1.18 -2.50
N GLY A 17 -11.68 0.96 -1.20
CA GLY A 17 -12.45 1.70 -0.22
C GLY A 17 -11.87 3.10 0.00
N ALA A 18 -11.84 3.94 -1.04
CA ALA A 18 -11.64 5.37 -0.87
C ALA A 18 -12.96 5.98 -0.43
N LEU A 19 -13.14 6.21 0.87
CA LEU A 19 -14.24 7.05 1.35
C LEU A 19 -13.96 8.49 0.89
N LEU A 20 -14.40 8.82 -0.32
CA LEU A 20 -14.46 10.19 -0.80
C LEU A 20 -15.66 10.84 -0.12
N LEU A 21 -15.41 11.65 0.89
CA LEU A 21 -16.43 12.55 1.41
C LEU A 21 -16.61 13.66 0.37
N ALA A 22 -17.79 13.72 -0.25
CA ALA A 22 -18.15 14.84 -1.11
C ALA A 22 -18.19 16.11 -0.27
N ALA A 23 -17.12 16.90 -0.35
CA ALA A 23 -17.13 18.28 0.13
C ALA A 23 -17.71 19.17 -0.99
N PRO A 24 -18.41 20.27 -0.67
CA PRO A 24 -18.81 21.25 -1.69
C PRO A 24 -17.58 21.73 -2.46
N PRO A 25 -17.71 22.12 -3.74
CA PRO A 25 -16.59 22.58 -4.56
C PRO A 25 -15.86 23.72 -3.84
N ALA A 26 -14.58 23.52 -3.56
CA ALA A 26 -13.74 24.51 -2.91
C ALA A 26 -13.43 25.66 -3.89
N TYR A 27 -13.46 26.89 -3.41
CA TYR A 27 -13.01 28.02 -4.21
C TYR A 27 -11.51 27.93 -4.49
N PRO A 28 -10.99 28.44 -5.63
CA PRO A 28 -9.59 28.26 -6.04
C PRO A 28 -8.53 28.68 -5.00
N ASP A 29 -8.82 29.69 -4.18
CA ASP A 29 -7.90 30.16 -3.13
C ASP A 29 -7.90 29.24 -1.90
N ASP A 30 -8.95 28.44 -1.69
CA ASP A 30 -9.04 27.47 -0.60
C ASP A 30 -8.27 26.20 -0.89
N VAL A 31 -8.12 25.82 -2.18
CA VAL A 31 -7.42 24.61 -2.60
C VAL A 31 -5.95 24.64 -2.15
N ARG A 32 -5.22 25.71 -2.44
CA ARG A 32 -3.82 25.86 -2.05
C ARG A 32 -3.66 25.99 -0.53
N SER A 33 -4.58 26.66 0.14
CA SER A 33 -4.57 26.78 1.59
C SER A 33 -4.83 25.42 2.27
N GLY A 34 -5.69 24.58 1.68
CA GLY A 34 -5.95 23.21 2.12
C GLY A 34 -4.75 22.29 2.04
N GLN A 35 -3.75 22.61 1.19
CA GLN A 35 -2.53 21.82 1.07
C GLN A 35 -1.41 22.23 2.05
N ARG A 36 -1.58 23.30 2.81
CA ARG A 36 -0.53 23.88 3.66
C ARG A 36 0.08 22.84 4.59
N GLN A 37 -0.73 22.05 5.26
CA GLN A 37 -0.24 21.02 6.18
C GLN A 37 0.64 19.98 5.49
N VAL A 38 0.26 19.52 4.28
CA VAL A 38 1.06 18.56 3.50
C VAL A 38 2.39 19.19 3.11
N ILE A 39 2.38 20.43 2.61
CA ILE A 39 3.57 21.17 2.20
C ILE A 39 4.54 21.34 3.37
N GLU A 40 4.03 21.69 4.55
CA GLU A 40 4.83 21.88 5.77
C GLU A 40 5.35 20.55 6.31
N THR A 41 4.50 19.53 6.44
CA THR A 41 4.89 18.20 6.98
C THR A 41 5.96 17.55 6.12
N LEU A 42 5.81 17.59 4.80
CA LEU A 42 6.79 17.00 3.89
C LEU A 42 8.01 17.92 3.65
N GLU A 43 8.08 19.11 4.24
CA GLU A 43 9.14 20.11 4.07
C GLU A 43 9.36 20.44 2.57
N LEU A 44 8.27 20.53 1.77
CA LEU A 44 8.34 20.63 0.31
C LEU A 44 9.05 21.91 -0.17
N GLN A 45 8.85 23.04 0.49
CA GLN A 45 9.50 24.28 0.09
C GLN A 45 11.04 24.20 0.16
N GLN A 46 11.57 23.40 1.09
CA GLN A 46 13.00 23.13 1.18
C GLN A 46 13.44 22.15 0.07
N ALA A 47 12.67 21.10 -0.17
CA ALA A 47 12.92 20.12 -1.22
C ALA A 47 12.94 20.77 -2.61
N TRP A 48 12.00 21.67 -2.90
CA TRP A 48 11.89 22.36 -4.19
C TRP A 48 13.03 23.35 -4.48
N ARG A 49 13.80 23.71 -3.49
CA ARG A 49 15.07 24.43 -3.74
C ARG A 49 16.15 23.55 -4.35
N VAL A 50 16.03 22.23 -4.18
CA VAL A 50 16.94 21.23 -4.72
C VAL A 50 16.46 20.72 -6.07
N THR A 51 15.21 20.28 -6.14
CA THR A 51 14.57 19.77 -7.37
C THR A 51 13.05 19.78 -7.23
N LYS A 52 12.35 19.86 -8.35
CA LYS A 52 10.90 19.74 -8.44
C LYS A 52 10.43 18.49 -9.21
N GLY A 53 11.36 17.60 -9.54
CA GLY A 53 11.05 16.33 -10.19
C GLY A 53 11.26 16.31 -11.70
N ALA A 54 11.83 17.37 -12.32
CA ALA A 54 12.04 17.42 -13.76
C ALA A 54 12.85 16.22 -14.28
N GLY A 55 12.43 15.67 -15.41
CA GLY A 55 13.06 14.53 -16.07
C GLY A 55 12.77 13.18 -15.44
N THR A 56 11.79 13.09 -14.50
CA THR A 56 11.29 11.82 -13.96
C THR A 56 9.88 11.53 -14.44
N THR A 57 9.59 10.26 -14.65
CA THR A 57 8.25 9.79 -14.99
C THR A 57 7.72 8.88 -13.90
N VAL A 58 6.52 9.20 -13.40
CA VAL A 58 5.78 8.37 -12.44
C VAL A 58 4.61 7.69 -13.14
N ALA A 59 4.60 6.36 -13.19
CA ALA A 59 3.40 5.63 -13.63
C ALA A 59 2.37 5.61 -12.49
N VAL A 60 1.17 6.09 -12.77
CA VAL A 60 0.00 5.96 -11.89
C VAL A 60 -0.83 4.79 -12.40
N LEU A 61 -0.69 3.64 -11.73
CA LEU A 61 -1.46 2.43 -12.00
C LEU A 61 -2.75 2.50 -11.18
N ASP A 62 -3.84 2.95 -11.82
CA ASP A 62 -5.06 3.35 -11.12
C ASP A 62 -6.30 3.27 -12.03
N SER A 63 -7.36 4.02 -11.74
CA SER A 63 -8.60 4.11 -12.53
C SER A 63 -8.47 4.92 -13.84
N GLY A 64 -7.26 5.39 -14.16
CA GLY A 64 -6.96 6.34 -15.23
C GLY A 64 -6.88 7.77 -14.70
N VAL A 65 -6.24 8.65 -15.47
CA VAL A 65 -6.06 10.07 -15.14
C VAL A 65 -6.75 10.92 -16.20
N ASP A 66 -7.38 12.01 -15.80
CA ASP A 66 -7.87 13.05 -16.71
C ASP A 66 -6.71 13.97 -17.15
N PRO A 67 -6.20 13.84 -18.38
CA PRO A 67 -5.08 14.66 -18.84
C PRO A 67 -5.49 16.11 -19.13
N GLY A 68 -6.79 16.39 -19.16
CA GLY A 68 -7.35 17.73 -19.44
C GLY A 68 -7.48 18.61 -18.19
N HIS A 69 -7.32 18.03 -16.97
CA HIS A 69 -7.39 18.82 -15.74
C HIS A 69 -6.33 19.92 -15.74
N ARG A 70 -6.75 21.17 -15.47
CA ARG A 70 -5.90 22.39 -15.59
C ARG A 70 -4.60 22.33 -14.77
N ASP A 71 -4.56 21.58 -13.68
CA ASP A 71 -3.36 21.43 -12.84
C ASP A 71 -2.45 20.27 -13.29
N LEU A 72 -2.84 19.54 -14.33
CA LEU A 72 -2.12 18.39 -14.88
C LEU A 72 -1.86 18.51 -16.38
N THR A 73 -2.39 19.54 -17.02
CA THR A 73 -2.29 19.74 -18.48
C THR A 73 -0.85 19.78 -18.94
N GLY A 74 -0.50 18.88 -19.87
CA GLY A 74 0.86 18.79 -20.43
C GLY A 74 1.82 17.89 -19.66
N SER A 75 1.51 17.49 -18.42
CA SER A 75 2.34 16.57 -17.64
C SER A 75 1.86 15.11 -17.67
N VAL A 76 0.68 14.82 -18.22
CA VAL A 76 0.08 13.49 -18.25
C VAL A 76 0.13 12.88 -19.65
N ARG A 77 0.80 11.75 -19.77
CA ARG A 77 0.74 10.88 -20.95
C ARG A 77 -0.22 9.71 -20.67
N THR A 78 -1.24 9.56 -21.52
CA THR A 78 -2.16 8.43 -21.44
C THR A 78 -1.47 7.17 -21.95
N GLY A 79 -1.38 6.17 -21.08
CA GLY A 79 -0.86 4.84 -21.38
C GLY A 79 -1.99 3.84 -21.66
N LYS A 80 -1.69 2.56 -21.43
CA LYS A 80 -2.58 1.44 -21.76
C LYS A 80 -3.71 1.29 -20.75
N ASP A 81 -4.90 0.99 -21.25
CA ASP A 81 -6.06 0.57 -20.46
C ASP A 81 -6.14 -0.96 -20.46
N PHE A 82 -5.88 -1.57 -19.30
CA PHE A 82 -5.97 -3.01 -19.08
C PHE A 82 -7.36 -3.47 -18.62
N THR A 83 -8.28 -2.51 -18.41
CA THR A 83 -9.67 -2.78 -17.98
C THR A 83 -10.65 -2.75 -19.16
N ALA A 84 -10.14 -2.54 -20.38
CA ALA A 84 -10.95 -2.43 -21.57
C ALA A 84 -11.94 -3.61 -21.73
N GLY A 85 -13.20 -3.30 -21.98
CA GLY A 85 -14.28 -4.26 -22.09
C GLY A 85 -14.90 -4.70 -20.74
N ALA A 86 -14.50 -4.11 -19.61
CA ALA A 86 -15.18 -4.31 -18.35
C ALA A 86 -16.45 -3.45 -18.25
N ASN A 87 -16.37 -2.17 -18.63
CA ASN A 87 -17.56 -1.34 -18.75
C ASN A 87 -18.34 -1.67 -20.02
N PRO A 88 -19.68 -1.51 -20.00
CA PRO A 88 -20.50 -1.56 -21.22
C PRO A 88 -20.01 -0.58 -22.30
N PRO A 89 -20.23 -0.89 -23.58
CA PRO A 89 -19.89 0.03 -24.68
C PRO A 89 -20.50 1.42 -24.47
N GLY A 90 -19.70 2.47 -24.70
CA GLY A 90 -20.13 3.87 -24.58
C GLY A 90 -20.06 4.45 -23.16
N VAL A 91 -19.73 3.65 -22.16
CA VAL A 91 -19.51 4.15 -20.78
C VAL A 91 -18.05 4.57 -20.60
N PRO A 92 -17.75 5.86 -20.42
CA PRO A 92 -16.40 6.33 -20.20
C PRO A 92 -15.90 5.96 -18.79
N PRO A 93 -14.58 5.82 -18.59
CA PRO A 93 -14.01 5.66 -17.25
C PRO A 93 -14.22 6.92 -16.39
N ARG A 94 -14.47 6.75 -15.10
CA ARG A 94 -14.63 7.88 -14.17
C ARG A 94 -13.33 8.66 -13.94
N ARG A 95 -12.20 7.98 -13.82
CA ARG A 95 -10.87 8.57 -13.63
C ARG A 95 -10.71 9.47 -12.40
N LEU A 96 -11.62 9.36 -11.40
CA LEU A 96 -11.59 10.24 -10.23
C LEU A 96 -10.39 9.93 -9.36
N HIS A 97 -10.24 8.67 -8.93
CA HIS A 97 -9.18 8.29 -8.02
C HIS A 97 -7.80 8.46 -8.66
N GLY A 98 -7.60 8.03 -9.90
CA GLY A 98 -6.32 8.18 -10.58
C GLY A 98 -5.92 9.64 -10.85
N THR A 99 -6.87 10.52 -11.21
CA THR A 99 -6.63 11.97 -11.35
C THR A 99 -6.21 12.58 -10.03
N TYR A 100 -6.87 12.15 -8.95
CA TYR A 100 -6.54 12.59 -7.61
C TYR A 100 -5.10 12.20 -7.24
N MET A 101 -4.70 10.93 -7.43
CA MET A 101 -3.34 10.48 -7.16
C MET A 101 -2.30 11.22 -8.01
N ALA A 102 -2.55 11.37 -9.30
CA ALA A 102 -1.67 12.09 -10.20
C ALA A 102 -1.45 13.55 -9.77
N SER A 103 -2.51 14.21 -9.28
CA SER A 103 -2.42 15.61 -8.83
C SER A 103 -1.57 15.77 -7.56
N LEU A 104 -1.60 14.80 -6.64
CA LEU A 104 -0.75 14.80 -5.45
C LEU A 104 0.72 14.54 -5.79
N ILE A 105 0.98 13.82 -6.87
CA ILE A 105 2.34 13.53 -7.35
C ILE A 105 2.90 14.72 -8.12
N ALA A 106 2.21 15.15 -9.19
CA ALA A 106 2.76 16.03 -10.24
C ALA A 106 1.87 17.22 -10.59
N GLY A 107 0.84 17.53 -9.80
CA GLY A 107 0.06 18.75 -10.01
C GLY A 107 0.97 19.98 -10.03
N HIS A 108 0.88 20.80 -11.06
CA HIS A 108 1.71 21.99 -11.22
C HIS A 108 0.96 23.30 -10.94
N GLY A 109 -0.34 23.19 -10.58
CA GLY A 109 -1.22 24.32 -10.41
C GLY A 109 -1.54 25.03 -11.73
N HIS A 110 -2.28 26.13 -11.64
CA HIS A 110 -2.65 26.96 -12.79
C HIS A 110 -2.60 28.44 -12.44
N GLY A 111 -2.93 29.29 -13.43
CA GLY A 111 -2.91 30.74 -13.29
C GLY A 111 -1.50 31.33 -13.21
N PRO A 112 -1.33 32.61 -12.83
CA PRO A 112 -0.04 33.26 -12.80
C PRO A 112 0.98 32.52 -11.93
N ALA A 113 2.07 32.09 -12.52
CA ALA A 113 3.16 31.33 -11.87
C ALA A 113 2.67 30.04 -11.14
N GLY A 114 1.59 29.39 -11.60
CA GLY A 114 1.06 28.17 -10.99
C GLY A 114 0.59 28.32 -9.55
N LYS A 115 0.18 29.53 -9.13
CA LYS A 115 -0.16 29.82 -7.73
C LYS A 115 -1.54 29.33 -7.30
N ARG A 116 -2.40 28.97 -8.25
CA ARG A 116 -3.75 28.44 -8.00
C ARG A 116 -3.81 26.94 -8.18
N GLY A 117 -4.84 26.31 -7.61
CA GLY A 117 -5.09 24.88 -7.70
C GLY A 117 -4.10 24.00 -6.95
N ILE A 118 -4.03 22.72 -7.30
CA ILE A 118 -3.21 21.71 -6.63
C ILE A 118 -1.75 21.84 -7.06
N ILE A 119 -0.84 21.82 -6.06
CA ILE A 119 0.58 21.56 -6.32
C ILE A 119 0.93 20.18 -5.76
N GLY A 120 1.46 19.31 -6.61
CA GLY A 120 1.97 18.00 -6.25
C GLY A 120 3.35 18.09 -5.60
N VAL A 121 3.80 16.97 -5.06
CA VAL A 121 5.11 16.88 -4.41
C VAL A 121 6.25 17.09 -5.41
N ALA A 122 6.10 16.58 -6.64
CA ALA A 122 7.04 16.70 -7.75
C ALA A 122 6.38 17.39 -8.96
N PRO A 123 6.15 18.72 -8.90
CA PRO A 123 5.30 19.42 -9.86
C PRO A 123 5.92 19.59 -11.28
N GLU A 124 7.15 19.16 -11.47
CA GLU A 124 7.84 19.12 -12.77
C GLU A 124 8.08 17.68 -13.27
N ALA A 125 7.50 16.67 -12.59
CA ALA A 125 7.54 15.28 -13.04
C ALA A 125 6.44 14.99 -14.06
N ASP A 126 6.71 14.05 -14.96
CA ASP A 126 5.73 13.52 -15.88
C ASP A 126 4.93 12.36 -15.26
N VAL A 127 3.69 12.18 -15.69
CA VAL A 127 2.81 11.09 -15.27
C VAL A 127 2.50 10.20 -16.48
N LEU A 128 2.72 8.89 -16.34
CA LEU A 128 2.17 7.87 -17.22
C LEU A 128 0.89 7.30 -16.57
N SER A 129 -0.27 7.62 -17.16
CA SER A 129 -1.56 7.07 -16.71
C SER A 129 -1.76 5.66 -17.24
N VAL A 130 -1.79 4.65 -16.35
CA VAL A 130 -2.06 3.25 -16.73
C VAL A 130 -3.31 2.78 -15.99
N ARG A 131 -4.37 2.47 -16.75
CA ARG A 131 -5.62 2.05 -16.12
C ARG A 131 -5.60 0.54 -15.83
N VAL A 132 -5.69 0.20 -14.54
CA VAL A 132 -5.64 -1.18 -14.02
C VAL A 132 -6.77 -1.52 -13.04
N ILE A 133 -7.59 -0.55 -12.67
CA ILE A 133 -8.78 -0.75 -11.82
C ILE A 133 -9.98 0.01 -12.37
N LEU A 134 -11.17 -0.40 -11.94
CA LEU A 134 -12.42 0.35 -12.03
C LEU A 134 -12.75 0.96 -10.67
N GLU A 135 -13.49 2.06 -10.69
CA GLU A 135 -14.09 2.63 -9.48
C GLU A 135 -15.43 1.95 -9.16
N ASP A 136 -15.80 1.93 -7.88
CA ASP A 136 -16.97 1.16 -7.38
C ASP A 136 -18.27 1.51 -8.12
N GLU A 137 -18.40 2.76 -8.55
CA GLU A 137 -19.59 3.27 -9.23
C GLU A 137 -19.58 3.01 -10.75
N GLU A 138 -18.51 2.46 -11.29
CA GLU A 138 -18.50 2.07 -12.71
C GLU A 138 -19.32 0.79 -12.91
N PRO A 139 -20.20 0.74 -13.92
CA PRO A 139 -21.12 -0.40 -14.11
C PRO A 139 -20.42 -1.76 -14.24
N GLY A 140 -19.19 -1.76 -14.80
CA GLY A 140 -18.39 -2.96 -14.99
C GLY A 140 -17.60 -3.40 -13.76
N PHE A 141 -17.68 -2.70 -12.63
CA PHE A 141 -16.88 -2.96 -11.43
C PHE A 141 -16.98 -4.41 -10.93
N ARG A 142 -18.22 -4.94 -10.84
CA ARG A 142 -18.45 -6.32 -10.40
C ARG A 142 -17.82 -7.33 -11.34
N GLU A 143 -18.02 -7.18 -12.65
CA GLU A 143 -17.45 -8.07 -13.66
C GLU A 143 -15.92 -8.01 -13.63
N PHE A 144 -15.36 -6.81 -13.57
CA PHE A 144 -13.93 -6.59 -13.47
C PHE A 144 -13.30 -7.35 -12.28
N ASN A 145 -13.94 -7.34 -11.12
CA ASN A 145 -13.43 -7.98 -9.92
C ASN A 145 -13.68 -9.49 -9.85
N THR A 146 -14.48 -10.06 -10.75
CA THR A 146 -14.85 -11.48 -10.71
C THR A 146 -14.39 -12.28 -11.92
N ALA A 147 -14.14 -11.63 -13.07
CA ALA A 147 -13.78 -12.31 -14.30
C ALA A 147 -12.27 -12.61 -14.35
N GLU A 148 -11.91 -13.86 -14.65
CA GLU A 148 -10.53 -14.37 -14.71
C GLU A 148 -9.62 -13.55 -15.66
N ARG A 149 -10.19 -13.02 -16.75
CA ARG A 149 -9.44 -12.19 -17.72
C ARG A 149 -8.82 -10.92 -17.12
N PHE A 150 -9.30 -10.49 -15.96
CA PHE A 150 -8.79 -9.31 -15.26
C PHE A 150 -7.91 -9.63 -14.04
N GLU A 151 -7.70 -10.92 -13.71
CA GLU A 151 -6.96 -11.33 -12.52
C GLU A 151 -5.52 -10.77 -12.46
N ASP A 152 -4.86 -10.65 -13.61
CA ASP A 152 -3.44 -10.26 -13.69
C ASP A 152 -3.20 -8.84 -14.23
N VAL A 153 -4.24 -8.00 -14.29
CA VAL A 153 -4.13 -6.64 -14.87
C VAL A 153 -3.07 -5.79 -14.18
N VAL A 154 -2.94 -5.89 -12.85
CA VAL A 154 -1.92 -5.17 -12.09
C VAL A 154 -0.51 -5.62 -12.49
N ALA A 155 -0.29 -6.93 -12.62
CA ALA A 155 0.99 -7.48 -13.06
C ALA A 155 1.35 -7.03 -14.48
N ARG A 156 0.37 -7.02 -15.39
CA ARG A 156 0.54 -6.53 -16.77
C ARG A 156 0.82 -5.03 -16.79
N GLY A 157 0.09 -4.26 -15.97
CA GLY A 157 0.31 -2.81 -15.83
C GLY A 157 1.71 -2.47 -15.32
N ILE A 158 2.20 -3.17 -14.28
CA ILE A 158 3.56 -3.00 -13.77
C ILE A 158 4.59 -3.26 -14.89
N ARG A 159 4.49 -4.39 -15.61
CA ARG A 159 5.42 -4.70 -16.70
C ARG A 159 5.39 -3.63 -17.80
N TYR A 160 4.19 -3.25 -18.22
CA TYR A 160 4.02 -2.21 -19.22
C TYR A 160 4.68 -0.89 -18.79
N ALA A 161 4.45 -0.43 -17.56
CA ALA A 161 5.05 0.80 -17.05
C ALA A 161 6.60 0.72 -17.05
N VAL A 162 7.17 -0.42 -16.65
CA VAL A 162 8.62 -0.65 -16.70
C VAL A 162 9.16 -0.58 -18.13
N ASP A 163 8.46 -1.21 -19.08
CA ASP A 163 8.85 -1.24 -20.49
C ASP A 163 8.73 0.15 -21.16
N GLU A 164 7.83 1.02 -20.63
CA GLU A 164 7.71 2.45 -20.99
C GLU A 164 8.83 3.33 -20.38
N GLY A 165 9.73 2.76 -19.58
CA GLY A 165 10.90 3.45 -19.05
C GLY A 165 10.63 4.41 -17.89
N VAL A 166 9.61 4.15 -17.08
CA VAL A 166 9.31 4.99 -15.90
C VAL A 166 10.31 4.79 -14.77
N ASP A 167 10.45 5.81 -13.92
CA ASP A 167 11.33 5.77 -12.74
C ASP A 167 10.62 5.24 -11.50
N VAL A 168 9.32 5.54 -11.39
CA VAL A 168 8.50 5.25 -10.21
C VAL A 168 7.15 4.67 -10.65
N ILE A 169 6.65 3.71 -9.89
CA ILE A 169 5.29 3.18 -10.05
C ILE A 169 4.52 3.44 -8.76
N ASN A 170 3.46 4.26 -8.86
CA ASN A 170 2.49 4.47 -7.80
C ASN A 170 1.38 3.42 -7.89
N LEU A 171 1.14 2.71 -6.78
CA LEU A 171 0.14 1.66 -6.63
C LEU A 171 -0.76 2.00 -5.44
N SER A 172 -1.67 2.97 -5.62
CA SER A 172 -2.67 3.36 -4.63
C SER A 172 -3.83 2.36 -4.58
N ILE A 173 -3.49 1.07 -4.63
CA ILE A 173 -4.40 -0.08 -4.65
C ILE A 173 -4.04 -1.06 -3.55
N SER A 174 -5.04 -1.80 -3.07
CA SER A 174 -4.91 -2.76 -1.98
C SER A 174 -5.70 -4.02 -2.27
N LYS A 175 -5.04 -5.18 -2.14
CA LYS A 175 -5.66 -6.51 -2.26
C LYS A 175 -5.17 -7.41 -1.13
N GLU A 176 -6.04 -8.27 -0.63
CA GLU A 176 -5.66 -9.21 0.44
C GLU A 176 -4.82 -10.39 -0.07
N LEU A 177 -4.96 -10.75 -1.35
CA LEU A 177 -4.29 -11.91 -1.93
C LEU A 177 -3.17 -11.53 -2.88
N ALA A 178 -2.01 -12.14 -2.65
CA ALA A 178 -0.84 -12.05 -3.50
C ALA A 178 -0.94 -13.03 -4.68
N THR A 179 -0.56 -12.61 -5.88
CA THR A 179 -0.42 -13.52 -7.01
C THR A 179 1.05 -13.74 -7.38
N ALA A 180 1.35 -14.91 -7.94
CA ALA A 180 2.70 -15.22 -8.44
C ALA A 180 3.11 -14.29 -9.60
N LYS A 181 2.15 -13.89 -10.44
CA LYS A 181 2.36 -12.97 -11.56
C LYS A 181 2.72 -11.57 -11.08
N GLU A 182 2.05 -11.04 -10.06
CA GLU A 182 2.38 -9.75 -9.45
C GLU A 182 3.74 -9.76 -8.78
N ARG A 183 4.05 -10.82 -8.01
CA ARG A 183 5.38 -10.98 -7.42
C ARG A 183 6.48 -10.98 -8.47
N ALA A 184 6.25 -11.64 -9.61
CA ALA A 184 7.21 -11.67 -10.73
C ALA A 184 7.35 -10.29 -11.39
N ALA A 185 6.23 -9.53 -11.55
CA ALA A 185 6.26 -8.19 -12.09
C ALA A 185 6.98 -7.19 -11.17
N VAL A 186 6.76 -7.27 -9.85
CA VAL A 186 7.49 -6.48 -8.85
C VAL A 186 8.99 -6.75 -8.92
N ARG A 187 9.42 -8.02 -8.95
CA ARG A 187 10.85 -8.35 -9.12
C ARG A 187 11.43 -7.80 -10.42
N TYR A 188 10.67 -7.88 -11.50
CA TYR A 188 11.08 -7.30 -12.79
C TYR A 188 11.30 -5.80 -12.68
N ALA A 189 10.35 -5.05 -12.10
CA ALA A 189 10.47 -3.61 -11.91
C ALA A 189 11.72 -3.24 -11.08
N ILE A 190 11.93 -3.91 -9.95
CA ILE A 190 13.10 -3.69 -9.10
C ILE A 190 14.41 -3.97 -9.85
N SER A 191 14.46 -5.05 -10.65
CA SER A 191 15.65 -5.41 -11.44
C SER A 191 15.99 -4.37 -12.52
N LYS A 192 15.00 -3.60 -12.96
CA LYS A 192 15.16 -2.50 -13.91
C LYS A 192 15.41 -1.15 -13.24
N GLY A 193 15.53 -1.09 -11.91
CA GLY A 193 15.79 0.13 -11.16
C GLY A 193 14.56 1.00 -10.91
N VAL A 194 13.35 0.48 -11.19
CA VAL A 194 12.07 1.17 -10.96
C VAL A 194 11.65 1.01 -9.51
N VAL A 195 11.28 2.11 -8.87
CA VAL A 195 10.81 2.12 -7.48
C VAL A 195 9.30 1.94 -7.45
N LEU A 196 8.83 0.93 -6.71
CA LEU A 196 7.39 0.72 -6.49
C LEU A 196 7.00 1.26 -5.12
N VAL A 197 5.95 2.07 -5.09
CA VAL A 197 5.37 2.64 -3.87
C VAL A 197 3.91 2.20 -3.79
N ALA A 198 3.49 1.59 -2.69
CA ALA A 198 2.16 1.00 -2.61
C ALA A 198 1.47 1.24 -1.26
N ALA A 199 0.14 1.31 -1.30
CA ALA A 199 -0.73 1.57 -0.17
C ALA A 199 -0.79 0.37 0.79
N ALA A 200 -0.60 0.62 2.09
CA ALA A 200 -0.65 -0.41 3.12
C ALA A 200 -2.06 -0.99 3.35
N GLY A 201 -3.12 -0.30 2.88
CA GLY A 201 -4.52 -0.69 3.04
C GLY A 201 -5.26 0.12 4.09
N ASN A 202 -6.60 0.05 4.05
CA ASN A 202 -7.50 0.91 4.84
C ASN A 202 -8.43 0.11 5.79
N GLU A 203 -8.02 -1.05 6.23
CA GLU A 203 -8.79 -1.97 7.09
C GLU A 203 -8.30 -1.96 8.55
N GLY A 204 -7.47 -1.00 8.94
CA GLY A 204 -6.78 -0.95 10.23
C GLY A 204 -7.69 -0.73 11.45
N ASP A 205 -8.91 -0.26 11.24
CA ASP A 205 -9.95 -0.08 12.26
C ASP A 205 -10.91 -1.29 12.38
N ARG A 206 -10.81 -2.26 11.47
CA ARG A 206 -11.60 -3.50 11.56
C ARG A 206 -11.17 -4.29 12.79
N LYS A 207 -12.13 -4.63 13.64
CA LYS A 207 -11.92 -5.51 14.80
C LYS A 207 -11.71 -6.95 14.32
N LEU A 208 -10.52 -7.25 13.90
CA LEU A 208 -10.10 -8.62 13.61
C LEU A 208 -9.43 -9.18 14.88
N ALA A 209 -9.72 -10.43 15.23
CA ALA A 209 -9.04 -11.14 16.31
C ALA A 209 -7.61 -11.53 15.91
N ARG A 210 -6.79 -10.54 15.52
CA ARG A 210 -5.42 -10.71 15.03
C ARG A 210 -4.52 -9.66 15.66
N ASP A 211 -3.23 -10.01 15.79
CA ASP A 211 -2.20 -9.13 16.34
C ASP A 211 -1.85 -7.97 15.40
N TYR A 212 -2.26 -8.03 14.13
CA TYR A 212 -1.97 -7.03 13.10
C TYR A 212 -3.17 -6.87 12.14
N ALA A 213 -3.26 -5.68 11.50
CA ALA A 213 -4.15 -5.48 10.38
C ALA A 213 -3.74 -6.37 9.19
N PRO A 214 -4.66 -6.67 8.24
CA PRO A 214 -4.35 -7.49 7.08
C PRO A 214 -3.15 -6.95 6.29
N TYR A 215 -2.37 -7.86 5.70
CA TYR A 215 -1.38 -7.46 4.68
C TYR A 215 -2.10 -7.05 3.41
N SER A 216 -1.59 -6.01 2.78
CA SER A 216 -2.05 -5.51 1.49
C SER A 216 -1.01 -5.78 0.41
N TYR A 217 -1.46 -6.23 -0.74
CA TYR A 217 -0.60 -6.41 -1.92
C TYR A 217 -0.99 -5.40 -3.00
N PRO A 218 0.03 -4.83 -3.69
CA PRO A 218 1.44 -5.24 -3.72
C PRO A 218 2.33 -4.69 -2.60
N ALA A 219 1.84 -3.88 -1.66
CA ALA A 219 2.64 -3.24 -0.61
C ALA A 219 3.49 -4.24 0.21
N ALA A 220 2.95 -5.41 0.54
CA ALA A 220 3.64 -6.42 1.33
C ALA A 220 4.65 -7.27 0.54
N PHE A 221 4.86 -7.03 -0.76
CA PHE A 221 5.94 -7.70 -1.47
C PHE A 221 7.31 -7.11 -1.10
N PRO A 222 8.34 -7.95 -0.91
CA PRO A 222 9.69 -7.48 -0.64
C PRO A 222 10.19 -6.51 -1.71
N GLY A 223 10.75 -5.37 -1.29
CA GLY A 223 11.29 -4.33 -2.15
C GLY A 223 10.29 -3.28 -2.64
N VAL A 224 9.01 -3.41 -2.27
CA VAL A 224 8.00 -2.36 -2.45
C VAL A 224 8.02 -1.44 -1.23
N VAL A 225 7.97 -0.13 -1.45
CA VAL A 225 7.81 0.86 -0.39
C VAL A 225 6.36 0.87 0.06
N ALA A 226 6.06 0.20 1.17
CA ALA A 226 4.72 0.16 1.75
C ALA A 226 4.45 1.41 2.60
N VAL A 227 3.36 2.11 2.30
CA VAL A 227 3.04 3.42 2.89
C VAL A 227 1.78 3.36 3.73
N GLY A 228 1.92 3.69 5.04
CA GLY A 228 0.82 3.94 5.94
C GLY A 228 0.34 5.40 5.89
N ALA A 229 -0.88 5.64 6.40
CA ALA A 229 -1.46 6.98 6.49
C ALA A 229 -1.40 7.52 7.92
N THR A 230 -1.07 8.83 8.05
CA THR A 230 -1.16 9.54 9.34
C THR A 230 -2.25 10.60 9.36
N ASP A 231 -2.69 10.93 10.57
CA ASP A 231 -3.54 12.07 10.84
C ASP A 231 -2.72 13.38 10.89
N ARG A 232 -3.40 14.51 11.17
CA ARG A 232 -2.76 15.84 11.28
C ARG A 232 -1.74 15.95 12.43
N ARG A 233 -1.74 15.00 13.38
CA ARG A 233 -0.80 14.92 14.51
C ARG A 233 0.32 13.94 14.26
N LEU A 234 0.50 13.50 13.02
CA LEU A 234 1.46 12.49 12.56
C LEU A 234 1.28 11.10 13.19
N ARG A 235 0.15 10.85 13.87
CA ARG A 235 -0.18 9.53 14.40
C ARG A 235 -0.86 8.70 13.32
N ARG A 236 -0.71 7.38 13.37
CA ARG A 236 -1.41 6.47 12.45
C ARG A 236 -2.90 6.81 12.38
N ALA A 237 -3.41 7.05 11.19
CA ALA A 237 -4.85 7.21 10.96
C ALA A 237 -5.57 5.89 11.30
N ALA A 238 -6.73 5.97 11.96
CA ALA A 238 -7.44 4.79 12.47
C ALA A 238 -7.64 3.70 11.41
N PHE A 239 -8.01 4.09 10.20
CA PHE A 239 -8.22 3.19 9.07
C PHE A 239 -6.93 2.58 8.50
N SER A 240 -5.77 3.25 8.67
CA SER A 240 -4.53 2.76 8.07
C SER A 240 -4.15 1.39 8.61
N ASN A 241 -3.87 0.45 7.73
CA ASN A 241 -3.33 -0.84 8.14
C ASN A 241 -2.00 -0.66 8.87
N TRP A 242 -1.77 -1.55 9.82
CA TRP A 242 -0.59 -1.59 10.67
C TRP A 242 -0.11 -3.04 10.79
N ASN A 243 1.03 -3.31 10.20
CA ASN A 243 1.65 -4.63 10.19
C ASN A 243 3.14 -4.49 9.81
N PRO A 244 3.94 -5.56 9.91
CA PRO A 244 5.38 -5.52 9.63
C PRO A 244 5.80 -5.12 8.21
N SER A 245 4.88 -5.02 7.25
CA SER A 245 5.23 -4.54 5.90
C SER A 245 5.29 -3.02 5.79
N VAL A 246 4.65 -2.26 6.71
CA VAL A 246 4.66 -0.80 6.67
C VAL A 246 6.08 -0.29 6.82
N GLN A 247 6.58 0.42 5.82
CA GLN A 247 7.94 0.92 5.81
C GLN A 247 8.05 2.39 6.22
N VAL A 248 7.15 3.22 5.73
CA VAL A 248 7.05 4.65 6.07
C VAL A 248 5.60 5.06 6.10
N ALA A 249 5.32 6.24 6.65
CA ALA A 249 4.00 6.84 6.63
C ALA A 249 4.05 8.25 6.02
N ALA A 250 2.88 8.74 5.59
CA ALA A 250 2.70 10.13 5.14
C ALA A 250 1.29 10.62 5.49
N PRO A 251 0.99 11.94 5.44
CA PRO A 251 -0.35 12.46 5.64
C PRO A 251 -1.37 11.77 4.74
N GLY A 252 -2.48 11.31 5.32
CA GLY A 252 -3.53 10.60 4.60
C GLY A 252 -4.94 10.93 5.07
N VAL A 253 -5.11 12.03 5.82
CA VAL A 253 -6.41 12.50 6.32
C VAL A 253 -6.63 13.95 5.87
N ASP A 254 -7.82 14.24 5.35
CA ASP A 254 -8.22 15.56 4.84
C ASP A 254 -7.24 16.09 3.77
N ILE A 255 -6.84 15.22 2.85
CA ILE A 255 -5.94 15.58 1.76
C ILE A 255 -6.74 16.20 0.62
N MET A 256 -6.29 17.34 0.12
CA MET A 256 -6.88 18.04 -1.03
C MET A 256 -6.23 17.56 -2.32
N GLY A 257 -7.01 17.19 -3.34
CA GLY A 257 -6.54 16.75 -4.65
C GLY A 257 -7.50 17.12 -5.78
N ALA A 258 -7.10 16.87 -7.01
CA ALA A 258 -7.89 17.14 -8.20
C ALA A 258 -8.80 15.95 -8.57
N GLY A 259 -9.94 16.25 -9.16
CA GLY A 259 -10.82 15.29 -9.82
C GLY A 259 -10.99 15.61 -11.29
N PRO A 260 -11.62 14.75 -12.09
CA PRO A 260 -11.85 15.00 -13.52
C PRO A 260 -12.73 16.25 -13.72
N GLY A 261 -12.58 16.92 -14.86
CA GLY A 261 -13.39 18.10 -15.20
C GLY A 261 -13.06 19.35 -14.37
N ASP A 262 -11.82 19.50 -13.96
CA ASP A 262 -11.34 20.65 -13.14
C ASP A 262 -11.93 20.75 -11.74
N GLU A 263 -12.46 19.64 -11.20
CA GLU A 263 -12.97 19.57 -9.83
C GLU A 263 -11.85 19.38 -8.80
N TYR A 264 -12.16 19.70 -7.54
CA TYR A 264 -11.28 19.47 -6.39
C TYR A 264 -12.02 18.70 -5.31
N TRP A 265 -11.31 17.75 -4.70
CA TRP A 265 -11.86 16.83 -3.72
C TRP A 265 -11.00 16.78 -2.47
N VAL A 266 -11.62 16.54 -1.33
CA VAL A 266 -10.94 16.24 -0.08
C VAL A 266 -11.19 14.78 0.27
N GLY A 267 -10.11 14.03 0.49
CA GLY A 267 -10.22 12.61 0.76
C GLY A 267 -9.28 12.14 1.86
N ARG A 268 -9.41 10.86 2.19
CA ARG A 268 -8.56 10.18 3.16
C ARG A 268 -8.25 8.75 2.71
N GLY A 269 -7.04 8.28 3.01
CA GLY A 269 -6.65 6.90 2.69
C GLY A 269 -5.12 6.74 2.67
N THR A 270 -4.69 5.50 2.70
CA THR A 270 -3.30 5.16 2.41
C THR A 270 -2.94 5.42 0.94
N SER A 271 -3.93 5.53 0.05
CA SER A 271 -3.77 5.95 -1.35
C SER A 271 -3.14 7.35 -1.46
N GLN A 272 -3.69 8.34 -0.72
CA GLN A 272 -3.17 9.71 -0.69
C GLN A 272 -1.75 9.74 -0.15
N ALA A 273 -1.49 9.06 0.96
CA ALA A 273 -0.17 8.94 1.53
C ALA A 273 0.84 8.33 0.54
N THR A 274 0.43 7.29 -0.21
CA THR A 274 1.23 6.62 -1.25
C THR A 274 1.57 7.57 -2.39
N ALA A 275 0.61 8.35 -2.88
CA ALA A 275 0.83 9.34 -3.92
C ALA A 275 1.85 10.41 -3.48
N LEU A 276 1.73 10.91 -2.25
CA LEU A 276 2.70 11.86 -1.70
C LEU A 276 4.12 11.27 -1.62
N VAL A 277 4.25 10.02 -1.14
CA VAL A 277 5.56 9.33 -1.09
C VAL A 277 6.11 9.05 -2.49
N SER A 278 5.25 8.70 -3.47
CA SER A 278 5.65 8.54 -4.87
C SER A 278 6.24 9.82 -5.45
N GLY A 279 5.66 10.97 -5.11
CA GLY A 279 6.22 12.27 -5.46
C GLY A 279 7.59 12.52 -4.79
N VAL A 280 7.78 12.14 -3.53
CA VAL A 280 9.10 12.25 -2.87
C VAL A 280 10.12 11.34 -3.54
N VAL A 281 9.73 10.13 -3.94
CA VAL A 281 10.60 9.23 -4.72
C VAL A 281 10.96 9.84 -6.07
N ALA A 282 10.00 10.51 -6.75
CA ALA A 282 10.28 11.22 -8.00
C ALA A 282 11.32 12.35 -7.80
N LEU A 283 11.22 13.11 -6.70
CA LEU A 283 12.26 14.11 -6.37
C LEU A 283 13.65 13.47 -6.19
N ILE A 284 13.72 12.32 -5.49
CA ILE A 284 14.99 11.59 -5.31
C ILE A 284 15.53 11.10 -6.66
N LYS A 285 14.66 10.52 -7.51
CA LYS A 285 15.06 10.03 -8.84
C LYS A 285 15.47 11.17 -9.79
N ALA A 286 14.83 12.33 -9.71
CA ALA A 286 15.26 13.53 -10.47
C ALA A 286 16.67 13.98 -10.08
N ARG A 287 17.00 13.93 -8.80
CA ARG A 287 18.32 14.29 -8.29
C ARG A 287 19.37 13.20 -8.53
N HIS A 288 18.96 11.93 -8.42
CA HIS A 288 19.81 10.74 -8.51
C HIS A 288 19.18 9.67 -9.42
N PRO A 289 19.14 9.85 -10.75
CA PRO A 289 18.43 8.98 -11.69
C PRO A 289 18.85 7.49 -11.60
N ARG A 290 20.11 7.22 -11.29
CA ARG A 290 20.66 5.86 -11.19
C ARG A 290 20.61 5.26 -9.80
N MET A 291 20.03 5.96 -8.80
CA MET A 291 19.90 5.41 -7.45
C MET A 291 18.99 4.20 -7.46
N SER A 292 19.50 3.08 -6.94
CA SER A 292 18.74 1.81 -6.92
C SER A 292 17.55 1.85 -5.96
N PRO A 293 16.49 1.06 -6.21
CA PRO A 293 15.30 1.04 -5.34
C PRO A 293 15.60 0.83 -3.85
N PRO A 294 16.51 -0.08 -3.44
CA PRO A 294 16.87 -0.23 -2.03
C PRO A 294 17.49 1.03 -1.42
N LEU A 295 18.34 1.75 -2.18
CA LEU A 295 18.92 2.99 -1.67
C LEU A 295 17.90 4.13 -1.59
N VAL A 296 16.95 4.19 -2.52
CA VAL A 296 15.82 5.13 -2.44
C VAL A 296 14.97 4.83 -1.19
N ALA A 297 14.63 3.57 -0.94
CA ALA A 297 13.92 3.17 0.27
C ALA A 297 14.71 3.52 1.54
N GLN A 298 16.02 3.31 1.53
CA GLN A 298 16.89 3.71 2.65
C GLN A 298 16.93 5.23 2.83
N ALA A 299 16.92 6.02 1.77
CA ALA A 299 16.86 7.47 1.85
C ALA A 299 15.56 7.96 2.48
N LEU A 300 14.42 7.37 2.11
CA LEU A 300 13.12 7.66 2.73
C LEU A 300 13.14 7.37 4.23
N THR A 301 13.59 6.19 4.63
CA THR A 301 13.62 5.78 6.05
C THR A 301 14.64 6.57 6.84
N ALA A 302 15.82 6.89 6.27
CA ALA A 302 16.85 7.69 6.92
C ALA A 302 16.44 9.16 7.11
N GLY A 303 15.60 9.68 6.21
CA GLY A 303 15.05 11.04 6.27
C GLY A 303 13.73 11.19 7.01
N ALA A 304 13.18 10.10 7.59
CA ALA A 304 11.87 10.15 8.22
C ALA A 304 11.83 11.03 9.46
N LEU A 305 10.70 11.74 9.63
CA LEU A 305 10.30 12.49 10.81
C LEU A 305 9.59 11.57 11.80
N ASP A 306 9.38 12.05 13.03
CA ASP A 306 8.57 11.39 14.07
C ASP A 306 8.87 9.88 14.16
N ARG A 307 10.17 9.58 14.26
CA ARG A 307 10.66 8.20 14.35
C ARG A 307 10.18 7.53 15.62
N PRO A 308 9.66 6.31 15.55
CA PRO A 308 9.36 5.54 16.75
C PRO A 308 10.58 5.38 17.67
N PRO A 309 10.42 5.34 19.01
CA PRO A 309 11.53 5.23 19.96
C PRO A 309 12.45 4.03 19.70
N GLY A 310 11.91 2.91 19.21
CA GLY A 310 12.67 1.72 18.80
C GLY A 310 13.26 1.78 17.39
N GLY A 311 13.14 2.93 16.71
CA GLY A 311 13.57 3.12 15.31
C GLY A 311 12.59 2.59 14.27
N TYR A 312 11.66 1.73 14.64
CA TYR A 312 10.62 1.14 13.79
C TYR A 312 9.40 0.72 14.63
N ASP A 313 8.19 0.91 14.10
CA ASP A 313 6.96 0.26 14.57
C ASP A 313 6.09 -0.19 13.38
N THR A 314 5.07 -1.00 13.68
CA THR A 314 4.15 -1.52 12.65
C THR A 314 3.11 -0.50 12.19
N SER A 315 2.99 0.65 12.83
CA SER A 315 1.98 1.68 12.58
C SER A 315 2.44 2.72 11.58
N THR A 316 3.68 3.20 11.74
CA THR A 316 4.28 4.26 10.92
C THR A 316 5.58 3.83 10.24
N GLY A 317 5.99 2.56 10.43
CA GLY A 317 7.25 2.05 9.91
C GLY A 317 8.44 2.75 10.57
N PHE A 318 9.32 3.32 9.78
CA PHE A 318 10.46 4.11 10.25
C PHE A 318 10.12 5.59 10.54
N GLY A 319 8.84 5.97 10.43
CA GLY A 319 8.34 7.31 10.69
C GLY A 319 7.70 7.96 9.46
N VAL A 320 7.40 9.25 9.56
CA VAL A 320 6.72 10.05 8.53
C VAL A 320 7.73 10.62 7.54
N VAL A 321 7.47 10.49 6.25
CA VAL A 321 8.39 10.96 5.19
C VAL A 321 8.50 12.48 5.20
N SER A 322 9.74 13.00 5.09
CA SER A 322 10.06 14.37 4.70
C SER A 322 10.83 14.38 3.38
N ALA A 323 10.38 15.15 2.41
CA ALA A 323 11.03 15.25 1.12
C ALA A 323 12.44 15.89 1.22
N ALA A 324 12.58 16.95 2.02
CA ALA A 324 13.86 17.62 2.19
C ALA A 324 14.90 16.71 2.85
N ARG A 325 14.52 16.00 3.91
CA ARG A 325 15.41 15.10 4.63
C ARG A 325 15.73 13.84 3.82
N ALA A 326 14.75 13.32 3.06
CA ALA A 326 14.97 12.18 2.18
C ALA A 326 15.94 12.53 1.04
N LEU A 327 15.85 13.73 0.44
CA LEU A 327 16.84 14.24 -0.54
C LEU A 327 18.23 14.36 0.10
N ALA A 328 18.34 14.95 1.29
CA ALA A 328 19.63 15.06 1.98
C ALA A 328 20.21 13.68 2.35
N ALA A 329 19.36 12.70 2.68
CA ALA A 329 19.80 11.33 2.89
C ALA A 329 20.24 10.66 1.58
N ALA A 330 19.52 10.90 0.48
CA ALA A 330 19.90 10.41 -0.85
C ALA A 330 21.25 10.98 -1.30
N ASP A 331 21.50 12.27 -1.09
CA ASP A 331 22.81 12.88 -1.40
C ASP A 331 23.97 12.17 -0.64
N ARG A 332 23.76 11.82 0.64
CA ARG A 332 24.75 11.04 1.40
C ARG A 332 24.94 9.62 0.91
N LEU A 333 23.87 9.00 0.41
CA LEU A 333 23.88 7.62 -0.10
C LEU A 333 24.34 7.51 -1.55
N ALA A 334 24.36 8.60 -2.31
CA ALA A 334 24.64 8.58 -3.75
C ALA A 334 26.06 8.05 -4.11
N GLY A 335 27.01 8.13 -3.18
CA GLY A 335 28.35 7.56 -3.35
C GLY A 335 28.45 6.05 -3.08
N HIS A 336 27.37 5.43 -2.63
CA HIS A 336 27.34 4.01 -2.33
C HIS A 336 26.72 3.22 -3.49
N THR A 337 27.44 2.27 -4.02
CA THR A 337 26.85 1.26 -4.91
C THR A 337 26.11 0.26 -4.03
N ALA A 338 24.79 0.19 -4.15
CA ALA A 338 24.06 -0.94 -3.59
C ALA A 338 24.53 -2.19 -4.33
N VAL A 339 25.27 -3.04 -3.66
CA VAL A 339 25.67 -4.34 -4.18
C VAL A 339 24.46 -5.26 -4.09
N ALA A 340 23.46 -5.00 -4.93
CA ALA A 340 22.39 -5.93 -5.23
C ALA A 340 22.81 -6.73 -6.49
N THR A 341 24.01 -7.22 -6.51
CA THR A 341 24.39 -8.17 -7.54
C THR A 341 23.98 -9.54 -7.07
N GLY A 342 23.13 -10.20 -7.84
CA GLY A 342 22.69 -11.56 -7.63
C GLY A 342 23.80 -12.60 -7.76
N ALA A 343 24.94 -12.35 -7.21
CA ALA A 343 26.03 -13.23 -6.91
C ALA A 343 26.86 -12.56 -5.81
N ALA A 344 26.23 -12.33 -4.64
CA ALA A 344 27.06 -12.28 -3.46
C ALA A 344 27.69 -13.66 -3.36
N VAL A 345 28.90 -13.77 -3.83
CA VAL A 345 29.78 -14.85 -3.39
C VAL A 345 29.81 -14.70 -1.87
N GLN A 346 29.00 -15.48 -1.19
CA GLN A 346 29.18 -15.68 0.24
C GLN A 346 30.57 -16.26 0.35
N ASP A 347 31.52 -15.38 0.76
CA ASP A 347 32.82 -15.88 1.17
C ASP A 347 32.57 -16.72 2.42
N PRO A 348 32.65 -18.05 2.32
CA PRO A 348 32.43 -18.91 3.49
C PRO A 348 33.44 -18.66 4.61
N ALA A 349 34.53 -17.92 4.33
CA ALA A 349 35.51 -17.51 5.30
C ALA A 349 35.16 -16.20 6.04
N ARG A 350 34.12 -15.46 5.60
CA ARG A 350 33.62 -14.25 6.29
C ARG A 350 32.17 -14.40 6.69
N PRO A 351 31.88 -15.02 7.84
CA PRO A 351 30.55 -15.02 8.42
C PRO A 351 30.14 -13.59 8.74
N LEU A 352 28.84 -13.23 8.46
CA LEU A 352 28.21 -11.91 8.63
C LEU A 352 28.40 -11.26 10.03
N ALA A 353 28.94 -11.97 11.01
CA ALA A 353 29.10 -11.51 12.38
C ALA A 353 30.53 -11.61 12.93
N GLY A 354 31.57 -11.73 12.12
CA GLY A 354 32.97 -11.64 12.61
C GLY A 354 33.38 -12.57 13.77
N GLY A 355 32.50 -13.45 14.23
CA GLY A 355 32.71 -14.43 15.26
C GLY A 355 32.56 -15.86 14.75
N ARG A 356 33.32 -16.80 15.31
CA ARG A 356 33.05 -18.22 15.06
C ARG A 356 31.60 -18.48 15.39
N ALA A 357 30.86 -19.03 14.43
CA ALA A 357 29.51 -19.49 14.66
C ALA A 357 29.53 -20.48 15.84
N GLY A 358 28.97 -20.09 16.98
CA GLY A 358 28.75 -21.00 18.09
C GLY A 358 27.82 -22.13 17.63
N PRO A 359 27.84 -23.28 18.26
CA PRO A 359 26.96 -24.37 17.91
C PRO A 359 25.50 -23.89 17.94
N VAL A 360 24.81 -24.03 16.82
CA VAL A 360 23.39 -23.73 16.74
C VAL A 360 22.67 -24.60 17.75
N LYS A 361 22.01 -24.00 18.73
CA LYS A 361 21.20 -24.74 19.69
C LYS A 361 19.98 -25.30 18.94
N VAL A 362 20.09 -26.51 18.47
CA VAL A 362 18.97 -27.21 17.87
C VAL A 362 17.96 -27.48 19.00
N VAL A 363 16.81 -26.84 18.94
CA VAL A 363 15.69 -27.18 19.83
C VAL A 363 15.14 -28.52 19.37
N VAL A 364 15.64 -29.60 19.96
CA VAL A 364 15.07 -30.92 19.73
C VAL A 364 13.71 -30.98 20.41
N ARG A 365 12.69 -31.36 19.66
CA ARG A 365 11.35 -31.57 20.21
C ARG A 365 11.45 -32.64 21.31
N ASP A 366 11.07 -32.30 22.52
CA ASP A 366 10.98 -33.25 23.62
C ASP A 366 9.68 -34.04 23.49
N ASP A 367 9.76 -35.17 22.77
CA ASP A 367 8.62 -36.02 22.50
C ASP A 367 7.98 -36.58 23.77
N ARG A 368 8.75 -36.70 24.86
CA ARG A 368 8.23 -37.10 26.16
C ARG A 368 7.34 -36.02 26.78
N ARG A 369 7.75 -34.75 26.69
CA ARG A 369 6.89 -33.63 27.14
C ARG A 369 5.64 -33.51 26.30
N VAL A 370 5.75 -33.68 25.00
CA VAL A 370 4.58 -33.66 24.09
C VAL A 370 3.60 -34.79 24.45
N ALA A 371 4.11 -36.01 24.66
CA ALA A 371 3.28 -37.16 25.04
C ALA A 371 2.60 -36.94 26.41
N VAL A 372 3.33 -36.42 27.42
CA VAL A 372 2.75 -36.09 28.71
C VAL A 372 1.66 -35.04 28.59
N SER A 373 1.92 -33.95 27.87
CA SER A 373 0.94 -32.89 27.67
C SER A 373 -0.30 -33.39 26.92
N ALA A 374 -0.14 -34.24 25.92
CA ALA A 374 -1.25 -34.88 25.20
C ALA A 374 -2.07 -35.80 26.12
N ALA A 375 -1.40 -36.60 26.96
CA ALA A 375 -2.09 -37.46 27.94
C ALA A 375 -2.91 -36.64 28.96
N ILE A 376 -2.35 -35.52 29.46
CA ILE A 376 -3.05 -34.62 30.40
C ILE A 376 -4.27 -34.00 29.70
N ALA A 377 -4.12 -33.53 28.46
CA ALA A 377 -5.24 -32.94 27.70
C ALA A 377 -6.36 -33.95 27.44
N THR A 378 -5.99 -35.19 27.12
CA THR A 378 -6.96 -36.29 26.88
C THR A 378 -7.71 -36.66 28.18
N ALA A 379 -7.00 -36.77 29.34
CA ALA A 379 -7.60 -37.04 30.63
C ALA A 379 -8.53 -35.90 31.07
N ALA A 380 -8.13 -34.63 30.88
CA ALA A 380 -8.99 -33.48 31.16
C ALA A 380 -10.26 -33.47 30.29
N GLY A 381 -10.14 -33.77 29.00
CA GLY A 381 -11.25 -33.90 28.07
C GLY A 381 -12.24 -35.00 28.48
N ALA A 382 -11.72 -36.19 28.86
CA ALA A 382 -12.54 -37.28 29.36
C ALA A 382 -13.26 -36.93 30.67
N GLY A 383 -12.58 -36.23 31.59
CA GLY A 383 -13.18 -35.75 32.84
C GLY A 383 -14.33 -34.74 32.61
N ALA A 384 -14.14 -33.81 31.64
CA ALA A 384 -15.18 -32.86 31.27
C ALA A 384 -16.43 -33.55 30.67
N LEU A 385 -16.23 -34.54 29.79
CA LEU A 385 -17.32 -35.30 29.21
C LEU A 385 -18.09 -36.12 30.28
N ALA A 386 -17.38 -36.77 31.21
CA ALA A 386 -18.01 -37.48 32.33
C ALA A 386 -18.84 -36.54 33.21
N SER A 387 -18.32 -35.34 33.54
CA SER A 387 -19.03 -34.33 34.31
C SER A 387 -20.28 -33.85 33.61
N LEU A 388 -20.24 -33.61 32.30
CA LEU A 388 -21.40 -33.27 31.48
C LEU A 388 -22.45 -34.40 31.49
N GLY A 389 -22.03 -35.68 31.43
CA GLY A 389 -22.87 -36.84 31.53
C GLY A 389 -23.61 -36.91 32.88
N VAL A 390 -22.90 -36.63 33.99
CA VAL A 390 -23.50 -36.57 35.34
C VAL A 390 -24.52 -35.44 35.43
N ILE A 391 -24.15 -34.22 34.97
CA ILE A 391 -25.06 -33.07 34.98
C ILE A 391 -26.32 -33.38 34.16
N PHE A 392 -26.17 -33.96 32.98
CA PHE A 392 -27.32 -34.34 32.13
C PHE A 392 -28.24 -35.34 32.80
N THR A 393 -27.70 -36.36 33.48
CA THR A 393 -28.49 -37.34 34.21
C THR A 393 -29.23 -36.75 35.41
N LEU A 394 -28.57 -35.85 36.15
CA LEU A 394 -29.19 -35.12 37.27
C LEU A 394 -30.32 -34.22 36.80
N VAL A 395 -30.10 -33.43 35.74
CA VAL A 395 -31.13 -32.57 35.15
C VAL A 395 -32.34 -33.40 34.66
N ARG A 396 -32.11 -34.57 34.04
CA ARG A 396 -33.20 -35.47 33.64
C ARG A 396 -33.96 -36.02 34.84
N ARG A 397 -33.29 -36.37 35.93
CA ARG A 397 -33.98 -36.85 37.17
C ARG A 397 -34.84 -35.74 37.79
N VAL A 398 -34.31 -34.52 37.89
CA VAL A 398 -35.07 -33.37 38.42
C VAL A 398 -36.30 -33.06 37.55
N ARG A 399 -36.16 -33.07 36.24
CA ARG A 399 -37.30 -32.86 35.33
C ARG A 399 -38.36 -33.93 35.44
N ARG A 400 -38.01 -35.22 35.65
CA ARG A 400 -38.95 -36.30 35.86
C ARG A 400 -39.67 -36.23 37.21
N ALA A 401 -39.02 -35.67 38.23
CA ALA A 401 -39.63 -35.50 39.56
C ALA A 401 -40.64 -34.33 39.62
N HIS A 402 -40.61 -33.41 38.65
CA HIS A 402 -41.51 -32.25 38.56
C HIS A 402 -42.56 -32.35 37.46
N SER A 403 -42.75 -33.51 36.84
CA SER A 403 -43.91 -33.74 35.96
C SER A 403 -45.13 -33.98 36.83
N PRO A 404 -46.18 -33.12 36.79
CA PRO A 404 -47.39 -33.35 37.50
C PRO A 404 -48.09 -34.61 36.91
N HIS A 405 -48.48 -35.52 37.75
CA HIS A 405 -49.52 -36.52 37.40
C HIS A 405 -50.87 -35.76 37.23
N ASP A 406 -51.24 -35.50 35.97
CA ASP A 406 -52.58 -35.14 35.67
C ASP A 406 -53.39 -36.43 35.76
N ALA A 407 -54.31 -36.49 36.76
CA ALA A 407 -55.44 -37.41 36.86
C ALA A 407 -56.61 -36.82 36.10
#